data_ec34c15c2f022ee8bbc93d6d3754e9f5
#
_entry.id   ec34c15c2f022ee8bbc93d6d3754e9f5
#
_cell.length_a   1.000
_cell.length_b   1.000
_cell.length_c   1.000
_cell.angle_alpha   90.00
_cell.angle_beta   90.00
_cell.angle_gamma   90.00
#
_symmetry.space_group_name_H-M   'P 1'
#
loop_
_entity.id
_entity.type
_entity.pdbx_description
1 polymer ?
#
loop_
_entity_poly.entity_id
_entity_poly.type
_entity_poly.pdbx_seq_one_letter_code
_entity_poly.pdbx_strand_id
1 'polypeptide(L)'
;MLAAGLAGGAAVAHDANVDASPASGSTIDQPISEVTLTFDTTIGDDVELAVLDPDETELDSTSSRISDFAAKVEFDPLDEEGTYIVRYLTTASEDGHLLVGAVQFTFGDAGGASIVPWIAFGVAAAAILAVGAWFSLRSHRRAAVGASVDDVDDDLSDVGV
;
A
#
# COMPACT_ATOMS: atom_id res chain seq x y z
N MET A 1 -38.28 27.62 -8.91
CA MET A 1 -36.86 27.39 -8.72
C MET A 1 -36.72 26.39 -7.59
N LEU A 2 -36.42 25.13 -7.93
CA LEU A 2 -36.28 24.05 -6.94
C LEU A 2 -34.77 23.79 -6.78
N ALA A 3 -34.20 24.12 -5.63
CA ALA A 3 -32.80 23.81 -5.29
C ALA A 3 -32.73 22.39 -4.75
N ALA A 4 -32.20 21.45 -5.52
CA ALA A 4 -31.88 20.11 -5.07
C ALA A 4 -30.54 20.16 -4.29
N GLY A 5 -30.63 20.04 -2.95
CA GLY A 5 -29.46 19.87 -2.10
C GLY A 5 -28.85 18.49 -2.30
N LEU A 6 -27.62 18.41 -2.81
CA LEU A 6 -26.80 17.20 -2.73
C LEU A 6 -26.37 17.02 -1.26
N ALA A 7 -27.01 16.08 -0.57
CA ALA A 7 -26.48 15.55 0.67
C ALA A 7 -25.33 14.60 0.33
N GLY A 8 -24.11 15.12 0.37
CA GLY A 8 -22.90 14.30 0.31
C GLY A 8 -22.81 13.49 1.60
N GLY A 9 -23.10 12.18 1.54
CA GLY A 9 -22.80 11.26 2.63
C GLY A 9 -21.30 11.25 2.87
N ALA A 10 -20.86 11.54 4.10
CA ALA A 10 -19.50 11.31 4.52
C ALA A 10 -19.23 9.80 4.40
N ALA A 11 -18.34 9.40 3.49
CA ALA A 11 -17.77 8.05 3.51
C ALA A 11 -16.97 7.95 4.81
N VAL A 12 -17.46 7.16 5.75
CA VAL A 12 -16.69 6.77 6.93
C VAL A 12 -15.69 5.73 6.41
N ALA A 13 -14.43 6.15 6.23
CA ALA A 13 -13.35 5.20 6.10
C ALA A 13 -13.28 4.46 7.45
N HIS A 14 -13.60 3.16 7.45
CA HIS A 14 -13.26 2.29 8.56
C HIS A 14 -11.74 2.13 8.52
N ASP A 15 -11.03 2.87 9.39
CA ASP A 15 -9.64 2.59 9.68
C ASP A 15 -9.59 1.21 10.32
N ALA A 16 -9.05 0.23 9.60
CA ALA A 16 -8.68 -1.05 10.21
C ALA A 16 -7.71 -0.73 11.36
N ASN A 17 -7.99 -1.28 12.54
CA ASN A 17 -7.08 -1.13 13.66
C ASN A 17 -5.87 -2.02 13.37
N VAL A 18 -4.72 -1.39 13.10
CA VAL A 18 -3.48 -2.09 12.73
C VAL A 18 -2.44 -1.85 13.81
N ASP A 19 -2.03 -2.93 14.45
CA ASP A 19 -0.88 -2.95 15.34
C ASP A 19 0.39 -3.21 14.54
N ALA A 20 1.48 -2.54 14.90
CA ALA A 20 2.78 -2.69 14.25
C ALA A 20 3.86 -3.11 15.23
N SER A 21 4.84 -3.83 14.73
CA SER A 21 6.09 -4.12 15.46
C SER A 21 7.27 -3.78 14.51
N PRO A 22 8.03 -2.71 14.81
CA PRO A 22 7.92 -1.77 15.95
C PRO A 22 6.59 -1.04 16.01
N ALA A 23 6.16 -0.65 17.22
CA ALA A 23 4.88 0.02 17.42
C ALA A 23 4.84 1.37 16.71
N SER A 24 3.67 1.72 16.17
CA SER A 24 3.49 3.01 15.48
C SER A 24 3.82 4.19 16.43
N GLY A 25 4.66 5.12 15.94
CA GLY A 25 5.14 6.28 16.71
C GLY A 25 6.25 5.94 17.70
N SER A 26 6.75 4.69 17.77
CA SER A 26 7.86 4.33 18.66
C SER A 26 9.21 4.76 18.10
N THR A 27 10.20 4.84 18.99
CA THR A 27 11.62 5.00 18.64
C THR A 27 12.36 3.70 18.97
N ILE A 28 13.25 3.28 18.07
CA ILE A 28 14.10 2.11 18.21
C ILE A 28 15.57 2.54 18.14
N ASP A 29 16.43 1.95 18.97
CA ASP A 29 17.87 2.29 19.02
C ASP A 29 18.75 1.27 18.29
N GLN A 30 18.16 0.18 17.81
CA GLN A 30 18.87 -0.87 17.09
C GLN A 30 18.33 -1.00 15.68
N PRO A 31 19.21 -1.20 14.67
CA PRO A 31 18.76 -1.45 13.30
C PRO A 31 17.89 -2.72 13.26
N ILE A 32 16.82 -2.65 12.51
CA ILE A 32 15.94 -3.78 12.20
C ILE A 32 15.96 -4.06 10.71
N SER A 33 15.50 -5.25 10.31
CA SER A 33 15.36 -5.67 8.91
C SER A 33 13.96 -6.20 8.60
N GLU A 34 13.02 -6.04 9.52
CA GLU A 34 11.63 -6.45 9.31
C GLU A 34 10.66 -5.57 10.11
N VAL A 35 9.46 -5.44 9.57
CA VAL A 35 8.29 -4.88 10.28
C VAL A 35 7.12 -5.83 10.11
N THR A 36 6.41 -6.09 11.21
CA THR A 36 5.18 -6.90 11.20
C THR A 36 3.99 -6.00 11.48
N LEU A 37 2.94 -6.16 10.67
CA LEU A 37 1.63 -5.56 10.86
C LEU A 37 0.62 -6.62 11.25
N THR A 38 -0.17 -6.34 12.28
CA THR A 38 -1.27 -7.20 12.75
C THR A 38 -2.58 -6.45 12.61
N PHE A 39 -3.52 -7.03 11.88
CA PHE A 39 -4.83 -6.47 11.57
C PHE A 39 -5.89 -7.02 12.53
N ASP A 40 -6.93 -6.26 12.80
CA ASP A 40 -8.08 -6.68 13.60
C ASP A 40 -9.12 -7.49 12.80
N THR A 41 -8.89 -7.65 11.50
CA THR A 41 -9.69 -8.47 10.60
C THR A 41 -8.82 -9.43 9.80
N THR A 42 -9.41 -10.48 9.22
CA THR A 42 -8.71 -11.42 8.34
C THR A 42 -8.31 -10.75 7.03
N ILE A 43 -7.06 -10.91 6.61
CA ILE A 43 -6.51 -10.33 5.38
C ILE A 43 -6.41 -11.36 4.27
N GLY A 44 -6.51 -10.89 3.02
CA GLY A 44 -6.33 -11.69 1.81
C GLY A 44 -4.87 -12.07 1.55
N ASP A 45 -4.65 -12.79 0.45
CA ASP A 45 -3.29 -13.16 0.01
C ASP A 45 -2.58 -12.03 -0.75
N ASP A 46 -3.31 -10.98 -1.11
CA ASP A 46 -2.86 -9.82 -1.87
C ASP A 46 -2.24 -8.73 -0.97
N VAL A 47 -1.21 -9.08 -0.22
CA VAL A 47 -0.53 -8.15 0.69
C VAL A 47 0.59 -7.42 -0.03
N GLU A 48 0.54 -6.09 -0.01
CA GLU A 48 1.62 -5.20 -0.43
C GLU A 48 2.02 -4.30 0.73
N LEU A 49 3.27 -4.38 1.15
CA LEU A 49 3.87 -3.49 2.13
C LEU A 49 5.06 -2.79 1.47
N ALA A 50 5.20 -1.48 1.69
CA ALA A 50 6.32 -0.69 1.20
C ALA A 50 6.92 0.10 2.36
N VAL A 51 8.24 0.09 2.47
CA VAL A 51 8.98 0.85 3.48
C VAL A 51 9.62 2.05 2.83
N LEU A 52 9.37 3.24 3.38
CA LEU A 52 10.00 4.48 2.96
C LEU A 52 11.02 4.90 4.01
N ASP A 53 12.18 5.30 3.54
CA ASP A 53 13.25 5.89 4.34
C ASP A 53 12.93 7.34 4.78
N PRO A 54 13.80 8.00 5.58
CA PRO A 54 13.59 9.39 5.99
C PRO A 54 13.52 10.41 4.85
N ASP A 55 14.08 10.10 3.68
CA ASP A 55 14.03 10.92 2.46
C ASP A 55 12.81 10.60 1.58
N GLU A 56 11.85 9.78 2.09
CA GLU A 56 10.66 9.29 1.37
C GLU A 56 10.98 8.41 0.15
N THR A 57 12.19 7.82 0.11
CA THR A 57 12.57 6.85 -0.92
C THR A 57 12.13 5.45 -0.49
N GLU A 58 11.56 4.69 -1.42
CA GLU A 58 11.13 3.32 -1.16
C GLU A 58 12.33 2.38 -1.11
N LEU A 59 12.47 1.65 0.01
CA LEU A 59 13.49 0.62 0.18
C LEU A 59 13.16 -0.61 -0.65
N ASP A 60 14.21 -1.31 -1.13
CA ASP A 60 14.03 -2.65 -1.70
C ASP A 60 13.57 -3.61 -0.61
N SER A 61 12.39 -4.18 -0.78
CA SER A 61 11.72 -4.93 0.27
C SER A 61 10.85 -6.06 -0.27
N THR A 62 10.59 -7.06 0.58
CA THR A 62 9.74 -8.20 0.25
C THR A 62 8.60 -8.32 1.25
N SER A 63 7.37 -8.26 0.75
CA SER A 63 6.15 -8.43 1.54
C SER A 63 5.71 -9.89 1.57
N SER A 64 5.21 -10.33 2.71
CA SER A 64 4.60 -11.65 2.87
C SER A 64 3.47 -11.65 3.90
N ARG A 65 2.40 -12.39 3.60
CA ARG A 65 1.39 -12.75 4.58
C ARG A 65 1.92 -13.87 5.47
N ILE A 66 1.90 -13.69 6.78
CA ILE A 66 2.43 -14.68 7.74
C ILE A 66 1.33 -15.42 8.52
N SER A 67 0.12 -14.85 8.55
CA SER A 67 -1.07 -15.49 9.13
C SER A 67 -2.35 -14.86 8.55
N ASP A 68 -3.51 -15.33 9.00
CA ASP A 68 -4.80 -14.76 8.62
C ASP A 68 -4.97 -13.30 9.05
N PHE A 69 -4.22 -12.85 10.04
CA PHE A 69 -4.31 -11.52 10.62
C PHE A 69 -3.01 -10.72 10.54
N ALA A 70 -1.93 -11.28 9.96
CA ALA A 70 -0.65 -10.60 9.99
C ALA A 70 0.12 -10.70 8.69
N ALA A 71 0.82 -9.62 8.38
CA ALA A 71 1.73 -9.49 7.27
C ALA A 71 3.08 -8.95 7.73
N LYS A 72 4.14 -9.27 7.00
CA LYS A 72 5.50 -8.86 7.28
C LYS A 72 6.14 -8.27 6.03
N VAL A 73 6.97 -7.25 6.21
CA VAL A 73 7.91 -6.76 5.20
C VAL A 73 9.32 -6.96 5.69
N GLU A 74 10.18 -7.50 4.83
CA GLU A 74 11.61 -7.70 5.05
C GLU A 74 12.42 -6.80 4.12
N PHE A 75 13.50 -6.21 4.64
CA PHE A 75 14.39 -5.28 3.95
C PHE A 75 15.81 -5.38 4.51
N ASP A 76 16.78 -4.76 3.87
CA ASP A 76 18.14 -4.68 4.42
C ASP A 76 18.14 -3.91 5.74
N PRO A 77 19.02 -4.27 6.71
CA PRO A 77 19.09 -3.57 8.00
C PRO A 77 19.20 -2.06 7.83
N LEU A 78 18.41 -1.33 8.62
CA LEU A 78 18.41 0.14 8.58
C LEU A 78 19.80 0.69 8.90
N ASP A 79 20.26 1.65 8.11
CA ASP A 79 21.57 2.30 8.23
C ASP A 79 21.47 3.83 8.40
N GLU A 80 20.33 4.42 8.17
CA GLU A 80 20.06 5.84 8.30
C GLU A 80 19.11 6.14 9.46
N GLU A 81 19.52 7.07 10.34
CA GLU A 81 18.67 7.52 11.44
C GLU A 81 17.57 8.46 10.94
N GLY A 82 16.33 8.24 11.40
CA GLY A 82 15.22 9.07 11.01
C GLY A 82 13.87 8.37 11.13
N THR A 83 12.84 8.98 10.56
CA THR A 83 11.48 8.43 10.58
C THR A 83 11.23 7.60 9.34
N TYR A 84 10.88 6.35 9.55
CA TYR A 84 10.49 5.39 8.52
C TYR A 84 8.96 5.26 8.48
N ILE A 85 8.43 5.10 7.26
CA ILE A 85 6.99 4.92 7.03
C ILE A 85 6.77 3.58 6.35
N VAL A 86 5.92 2.73 6.94
CA VAL A 86 5.48 1.49 6.32
C VAL A 86 4.06 1.67 5.82
N ARG A 87 3.89 1.68 4.50
CA ARG A 87 2.58 1.69 3.83
C ARG A 87 2.08 0.27 3.65
N TYR A 88 0.78 0.08 3.75
CA TYR A 88 0.16 -1.21 3.48
C TYR A 88 -1.05 -1.09 2.57
N LEU A 89 -1.22 -2.13 1.75
CA LEU A 89 -2.38 -2.36 0.91
C LEU A 89 -2.70 -3.85 0.94
N THR A 90 -3.92 -4.21 1.32
CA THR A 90 -4.44 -5.57 1.27
C THR A 90 -5.96 -5.54 1.20
N THR A 91 -6.61 -6.70 1.11
CA THR A 91 -8.07 -6.83 1.20
C THR A 91 -8.48 -7.57 2.46
N ALA A 92 -9.61 -7.22 3.04
CA ALA A 92 -10.26 -8.04 4.05
C ALA A 92 -10.84 -9.30 3.40
N SER A 93 -10.52 -10.49 3.93
CA SER A 93 -10.94 -11.77 3.32
C SER A 93 -12.44 -12.00 3.38
N GLU A 94 -13.15 -11.38 4.34
CA GLU A 94 -14.57 -11.63 4.58
C GLU A 94 -15.48 -11.00 3.53
N ASP A 95 -15.16 -9.78 3.09
CA ASP A 95 -16.02 -8.99 2.22
C ASP A 95 -15.29 -8.36 1.02
N GLY A 96 -13.96 -8.58 0.91
CA GLY A 96 -13.12 -7.99 -0.15
C GLY A 96 -12.89 -6.49 0.01
N HIS A 97 -13.16 -5.93 1.19
CA HIS A 97 -12.93 -4.53 1.48
C HIS A 97 -11.44 -4.20 1.44
N LEU A 98 -11.08 -3.09 0.78
CA LEU A 98 -9.69 -2.66 0.67
C LEU A 98 -9.21 -2.02 1.98
N LEU A 99 -8.12 -2.54 2.54
CA LEU A 99 -7.43 -2.04 3.70
C LEU A 99 -6.17 -1.29 3.26
N VAL A 100 -6.14 0.02 3.48
CA VAL A 100 -5.03 0.91 3.07
C VAL A 100 -4.66 1.81 4.24
N GLY A 101 -3.37 1.95 4.48
CA GLY A 101 -2.89 2.86 5.50
C GLY A 101 -1.37 2.92 5.61
N ALA A 102 -0.90 3.52 6.69
CA ALA A 102 0.52 3.61 6.99
C ALA A 102 0.76 3.62 8.50
N VAL A 103 1.87 3.03 8.90
CA VAL A 103 2.43 3.14 10.25
C VAL A 103 3.82 3.77 10.15
N GLN A 104 4.30 4.40 11.21
CA GLN A 104 5.61 5.03 11.22
C GLN A 104 6.35 4.69 12.52
N PHE A 105 7.67 4.63 12.44
CA PHE A 105 8.55 4.52 13.61
C PHE A 105 9.82 5.33 13.35
N THR A 106 10.57 5.62 14.41
CA THR A 106 11.84 6.36 14.32
C THR A 106 12.99 5.43 14.67
N PHE A 107 14.04 5.43 13.86
CA PHE A 107 15.28 4.74 14.15
C PHE A 107 16.35 5.77 14.56
N GLY A 108 17.03 5.49 15.67
CA GLY A 108 18.06 6.35 16.26
C GLY A 108 17.51 7.62 16.90
N ASP A 109 18.41 8.53 17.23
CA ASP A 109 18.09 9.86 17.73
C ASP A 109 17.78 10.81 16.58
N ALA A 110 16.60 10.66 15.96
CA ALA A 110 16.12 11.64 15.00
C ALA A 110 15.91 12.96 15.73
N GLY A 111 16.93 13.79 15.72
CA GLY A 111 17.05 15.01 16.51
C GLY A 111 15.81 15.87 16.51
N GLY A 112 14.93 15.62 17.49
CA GLY A 112 13.89 16.51 17.96
C GLY A 112 12.89 17.10 16.96
N ALA A 113 12.78 16.58 15.75
CA ALA A 113 11.70 16.98 14.83
C ALA A 113 10.42 16.25 15.23
N SER A 114 9.72 16.78 16.22
CA SER A 114 8.33 16.44 16.49
C SER A 114 7.53 16.73 15.21
N ILE A 115 7.33 15.72 14.38
CA ILE A 115 6.52 15.84 13.17
C ILE A 115 5.08 16.04 13.63
N VAL A 116 4.57 17.23 13.38
CA VAL A 116 3.25 17.68 13.79
C VAL A 116 2.19 16.74 13.16
N PRO A 117 1.21 16.25 13.93
CA PRO A 117 0.30 15.18 13.52
C PRO A 117 -0.53 15.45 12.24
N TRP A 118 -0.55 16.67 11.73
CA TRP A 118 -1.27 17.00 10.49
C TRP A 118 -0.52 16.58 9.20
N ILE A 119 0.78 16.25 9.26
CA ILE A 119 1.53 15.72 8.12
C ILE A 119 1.11 14.26 7.85
N ALA A 120 0.73 13.51 8.88
CA ALA A 120 0.21 12.15 8.72
C ALA A 120 -1.05 12.10 7.84
N PHE A 121 -1.91 13.10 7.89
CA PHE A 121 -3.10 13.19 7.03
C PHE A 121 -2.76 13.49 5.56
N GLY A 122 -1.71 14.28 5.30
CA GLY A 122 -1.28 14.61 3.93
C GLY A 122 -0.63 13.42 3.22
N VAL A 123 0.17 12.63 3.94
CA VAL A 123 0.85 11.45 3.40
C VAL A 123 -0.12 10.33 3.09
N ALA A 124 -1.13 10.09 3.93
CA ALA A 124 -2.16 9.10 3.67
C ALA A 124 -2.96 9.41 2.40
N ALA A 125 -3.32 10.68 2.16
CA ALA A 125 -4.04 11.09 0.96
C ALA A 125 -3.18 10.97 -0.31
N ALA A 126 -1.88 11.28 -0.25
CA ALA A 126 -0.96 11.15 -1.37
C ALA A 126 -0.67 9.67 -1.70
N ALA A 127 -0.57 8.80 -0.69
CA ALA A 127 -0.39 7.37 -0.86
C ALA A 127 -1.57 6.71 -1.59
N ILE A 128 -2.81 7.07 -1.25
CA ILE A 128 -4.01 6.57 -1.91
C ILE A 128 -4.01 6.93 -3.40
N LEU A 129 -3.61 8.15 -3.76
CA LEU A 129 -3.55 8.60 -5.15
C LEU A 129 -2.42 7.90 -5.94
N ALA A 130 -1.26 7.67 -5.33
CA ALA A 130 -0.13 7.01 -5.97
C ALA A 130 -0.41 5.51 -6.22
N VAL A 131 -1.03 4.82 -5.26
CA VAL A 131 -1.42 3.40 -5.40
C VAL A 131 -2.51 3.24 -6.46
N GLY A 132 -3.50 4.13 -6.48
CA GLY A 132 -4.55 4.13 -7.51
C GLY A 132 -4.00 4.35 -8.92
N ALA A 133 -3.04 5.25 -9.10
CA ALA A 133 -2.39 5.52 -10.38
C ALA A 133 -1.52 4.33 -10.84
N TRP A 134 -0.78 3.71 -9.92
CA TRP A 134 0.06 2.56 -10.24
C TRP A 134 -0.75 1.31 -10.61
N PHE A 135 -1.85 1.05 -9.90
CA PHE A 135 -2.77 -0.05 -10.22
C PHE A 135 -3.45 0.16 -11.58
N SER A 136 -3.85 1.40 -11.90
CA SER A 136 -4.41 1.76 -13.21
C SER A 136 -3.41 1.53 -14.36
N LEU A 137 -2.15 1.90 -14.17
CA LEU A 137 -1.09 1.70 -15.16
C LEU A 137 -0.75 0.21 -15.38
N ARG A 138 -0.81 -0.60 -14.32
CA ARG A 138 -0.54 -2.05 -14.42
C ARG A 138 -1.68 -2.81 -15.11
N SER A 139 -2.93 -2.42 -14.87
CA SER A 139 -4.09 -3.02 -15.54
C SER A 139 -4.11 -2.73 -17.04
N HIS A 140 -3.73 -1.52 -17.47
CA HIS A 140 -3.64 -1.15 -18.88
C HIS A 140 -2.53 -1.91 -19.63
N ARG A 141 -1.42 -2.25 -18.98
CA ARG A 141 -0.36 -3.05 -19.61
C ARG A 141 -0.77 -4.50 -19.86
N ARG A 142 -1.65 -5.08 -19.02
CA ARG A 142 -2.18 -6.43 -19.24
C ARG A 142 -3.22 -6.50 -20.36
N ALA A 143 -4.00 -5.45 -20.54
CA ALA A 143 -4.98 -5.36 -21.63
C ALA A 143 -4.32 -5.19 -23.01
N ALA A 144 -3.15 -4.53 -23.09
CA ALA A 144 -2.43 -4.33 -24.35
C ALA A 144 -1.74 -5.60 -24.87
N VAL A 145 -1.42 -6.57 -24.02
CA VAL A 145 -0.79 -7.84 -24.40
C VAL A 145 -1.82 -8.87 -24.91
N GLY A 146 -3.10 -8.74 -24.49
CA GLY A 146 -4.16 -9.65 -24.93
C GLY A 146 -4.77 -9.32 -26.30
N ALA A 147 -4.57 -8.13 -26.82
CA ALA A 147 -5.20 -7.66 -28.07
C ALA A 147 -4.43 -7.99 -29.37
N SER A 148 -3.25 -8.60 -29.27
CA SER A 148 -2.41 -8.88 -30.43
C SER A 148 -2.40 -10.34 -30.92
N VAL A 149 -3.26 -11.20 -30.39
CA VAL A 149 -3.28 -12.63 -30.73
C VAL A 149 -4.46 -13.03 -31.64
N ASP A 150 -5.49 -12.21 -31.77
CA ASP A 150 -6.72 -12.58 -32.50
C ASP A 150 -6.74 -12.15 -33.98
N ASP A 151 -5.68 -11.57 -34.54
CA ASP A 151 -5.68 -11.02 -35.92
C ASP A 151 -4.87 -11.85 -36.93
N VAL A 152 -4.51 -13.11 -36.66
CA VAL A 152 -3.62 -13.91 -37.56
C VAL A 152 -4.35 -15.07 -38.27
N ASP A 153 -5.58 -15.42 -37.91
CA ASP A 153 -6.21 -16.66 -38.43
C ASP A 153 -7.24 -16.48 -39.56
N ASP A 154 -7.40 -15.29 -40.16
CA ASP A 154 -8.46 -15.08 -41.17
C ASP A 154 -8.00 -14.88 -42.62
N ASP A 155 -6.73 -15.14 -42.97
CA ASP A 155 -6.23 -14.91 -44.33
C ASP A 155 -5.75 -16.17 -45.10
N LEU A 156 -6.24 -17.37 -44.76
CA LEU A 156 -5.89 -18.61 -45.49
C LEU A 156 -7.09 -19.34 -46.12
N SER A 157 -8.21 -18.72 -46.32
CA SER A 157 -9.40 -19.40 -46.91
C SER A 157 -9.75 -19.04 -48.32
N ASP A 158 -8.91 -18.29 -49.06
CA ASP A 158 -9.24 -17.93 -50.43
C ASP A 158 -8.07 -18.14 -51.41
N VAL A 159 -7.69 -19.41 -51.63
CA VAL A 159 -7.03 -19.83 -52.91
C VAL A 159 -7.73 -21.10 -53.38
N GLY A 160 -8.67 -20.84 -54.28
CA GLY A 160 -9.51 -21.81 -54.89
C GLY A 160 -8.89 -22.61 -56.05
N VAL A 161 -9.68 -23.45 -56.51
CA VAL A 161 -9.85 -24.30 -57.69
C VAL A 161 -9.80 -25.76 -57.37
#